data_4d65d6df7df13510fd59ec2b1e54ca19
#
_entry.id   4d65d6df7df13510fd59ec2b1e54ca19
#
_cell.length_a   1.000
_cell.length_b   1.000
_cell.length_c   1.000
_cell.angle_alpha   90.00
_cell.angle_beta   90.00
_cell.angle_gamma   90.00
#
_symmetry.space_group_name_H-M   'P 1'
#
loop_
_entity.id
_entity.type
_entity.pdbx_description
1 polymer ?
#
loop_
_entity_poly.entity_id
_entity_poly.type
_entity_poly.pdbx_seq_one_letter_code
_entity_poly.pdbx_strand_id
1 'polypeptide(L)'
;MMKRLMLKLASKVYVSNSHILNSGRGVFASKNIKKGEVIEVAPILVLEFTDLVETRWNLLFEYYFWMDDFVALVLGYGSLYNHSKDPNCKYDINRKDKTITFTAIKNIKKDCEIYCNYKGTSNPKTPLWFEK
;
A
#
# COMPACT_ATOMS: atom_id res chain seq x y z
N MET A 1 -6.08 19.73 -23.71
CA MET A 1 -4.95 20.09 -22.80
C MET A 1 -4.68 18.95 -21.84
N MET A 2 -3.46 18.47 -21.80
CA MET A 2 -3.08 17.42 -20.85
C MET A 2 -3.00 18.00 -19.43
N LYS A 3 -3.75 17.37 -18.51
CA LYS A 3 -3.66 17.72 -17.10
C LYS A 3 -2.36 17.17 -16.52
N ARG A 4 -1.53 18.03 -15.99
CA ARG A 4 -0.27 17.61 -15.37
C ARG A 4 -0.54 17.05 -13.98
N LEU A 5 -0.16 15.79 -13.76
CA LEU A 5 -0.22 15.17 -12.44
C LEU A 5 1.02 15.56 -11.65
N MET A 6 0.84 16.13 -10.48
CA MET A 6 1.92 16.46 -9.56
C MET A 6 1.78 15.64 -8.29
N LEU A 7 2.82 14.84 -7.98
CA LEU A 7 2.88 14.06 -6.75
C LEU A 7 3.88 14.67 -5.79
N LYS A 8 3.49 14.76 -4.53
CA LYS A 8 4.34 15.27 -3.46
C LYS A 8 4.71 14.14 -2.51
N LEU A 9 5.83 14.29 -1.83
CA LEU A 9 6.19 13.35 -0.77
C LEU A 9 5.12 13.34 0.32
N ALA A 10 4.85 12.15 0.85
CA ALA A 10 3.92 12.01 1.95
C ALA A 10 4.44 12.74 3.18
N SER A 11 3.57 13.53 3.84
CA SER A 11 3.93 14.32 5.02
C SER A 11 3.19 13.89 6.28
N LYS A 12 2.26 12.93 6.15
CA LYS A 12 1.40 12.49 7.26
C LYS A 12 1.92 11.22 7.94
N VAL A 13 3.02 10.66 7.45
CA VAL A 13 3.50 9.36 7.88
C VAL A 13 5.01 9.34 8.08
N TYR A 14 5.48 8.37 8.84
CA TYR A 14 6.89 8.05 9.00
C TYR A 14 7.06 6.53 9.10
N VAL A 15 8.28 6.06 8.90
CA VAL A 15 8.61 4.62 8.95
C VAL A 15 9.30 4.31 10.27
N SER A 16 8.90 3.23 10.91
CA SER A 16 9.50 2.74 12.15
C SER A 16 9.32 1.23 12.25
N ASN A 17 9.79 0.63 13.30
CA ASN A 17 9.60 -0.79 13.54
C ASN A 17 8.10 -1.08 13.73
N SER A 18 7.59 -2.09 13.01
CA SER A 18 6.20 -2.49 13.11
C SER A 18 5.88 -3.04 14.50
N HIS A 19 4.66 -2.82 14.95
CA HIS A 19 4.13 -3.46 16.16
C HIS A 19 3.77 -4.93 15.91
N ILE A 20 3.69 -5.35 14.64
CA ILE A 20 3.45 -6.76 14.29
C ILE A 20 4.75 -7.52 14.42
N LEU A 21 4.73 -8.59 15.21
CA LEU A 21 5.89 -9.43 15.41
C LEU A 21 6.41 -9.98 14.06
N ASN A 22 7.71 -9.87 13.83
CA ASN A 22 8.40 -10.36 12.62
C ASN A 22 8.00 -9.66 11.31
N SER A 23 7.35 -8.52 11.39
CA SER A 23 6.98 -7.76 10.18
C SER A 23 8.01 -6.70 9.79
N GLY A 24 9.11 -6.58 10.53
CA GLY A 24 10.14 -5.60 10.24
C GLY A 24 9.65 -4.18 10.44
N ARG A 25 9.68 -3.38 9.36
CA ARG A 25 9.24 -1.98 9.40
C ARG A 25 7.75 -1.86 9.07
N GLY A 26 7.16 -0.75 9.50
CA GLY A 26 5.81 -0.36 9.16
C GLY A 26 5.71 1.14 8.99
N VAL A 27 4.51 1.60 8.65
CA VAL A 27 4.21 3.02 8.42
C VAL A 27 3.32 3.51 9.55
N PHE A 28 3.67 4.66 10.12
CA PHE A 28 3.02 5.21 11.30
C PHE A 28 2.51 6.62 11.00
N ALA A 29 1.40 7.00 11.63
CA ALA A 29 0.87 8.36 11.51
C ALA A 29 1.79 9.36 12.22
N SER A 30 2.22 10.41 11.51
CA SER A 30 3.02 11.49 12.10
C SER A 30 2.14 12.56 12.75
N LYS A 31 0.84 12.49 12.58
CA LYS A 31 -0.18 13.37 13.17
C LYS A 31 -1.51 12.63 13.22
N ASN A 32 -2.50 13.21 13.90
CA ASN A 32 -3.85 12.65 13.89
C ASN A 32 -4.41 12.72 12.45
N ILE A 33 -4.96 11.61 11.99
CA ILE A 33 -5.56 11.49 10.65
C ILE A 33 -7.03 11.15 10.84
N LYS A 34 -7.91 11.90 10.17
CA LYS A 34 -9.35 11.67 10.26
C LYS A 34 -9.81 10.65 9.23
N LYS A 35 -10.83 9.89 9.59
CA LYS A 35 -11.51 9.01 8.64
C LYS A 35 -11.86 9.79 7.37
N GLY A 36 -11.53 9.23 6.21
CA GLY A 36 -11.75 9.85 4.90
C GLY A 36 -10.59 10.70 4.40
N GLU A 37 -9.61 11.03 5.25
CA GLU A 37 -8.43 11.76 4.76
C GLU A 37 -7.57 10.88 3.87
N VAL A 38 -7.02 11.47 2.81
CA VAL A 38 -5.97 10.85 2.01
C VAL A 38 -4.68 10.88 2.81
N ILE A 39 -4.09 9.70 3.00
CA ILE A 39 -2.84 9.54 3.74
C ILE A 39 -1.64 9.79 2.81
N GLU A 40 -1.67 9.16 1.65
CA GLU A 40 -0.58 9.22 0.68
C GLU A 40 -1.12 8.94 -0.71
N VAL A 41 -0.59 9.65 -1.72
CA VAL A 41 -0.72 9.30 -3.12
C VAL A 41 0.69 8.98 -3.62
N ALA A 42 0.94 7.74 -3.99
CA ALA A 42 2.27 7.29 -4.42
C ALA A 42 2.27 6.92 -5.90
N PRO A 43 3.39 7.13 -6.60
CA PRO A 43 3.52 6.61 -7.95
C PRO A 43 3.69 5.10 -7.92
N ILE A 44 3.25 4.44 -8.99
CA ILE A 44 3.48 3.00 -9.16
C ILE A 44 4.17 2.75 -10.49
N LEU A 45 4.93 1.65 -10.54
CA LEU A 45 5.39 1.08 -11.80
C LEU A 45 4.45 -0.07 -12.13
N VAL A 46 3.90 -0.02 -13.34
CA VAL A 46 2.98 -1.07 -13.84
C VAL A 46 3.80 -2.10 -14.59
N LEU A 47 3.72 -3.35 -14.14
CA LEU A 47 4.39 -4.47 -14.77
C LEU A 47 3.34 -5.40 -15.36
N GLU A 48 3.60 -5.88 -16.57
CA GLU A 48 2.78 -6.95 -17.15
C GLU A 48 3.23 -8.29 -16.58
N PHE A 49 2.33 -9.27 -16.51
CA PHE A 49 2.73 -10.61 -16.07
C PHE A 49 3.85 -11.19 -16.93
N THR A 50 3.87 -10.84 -18.22
CA THR A 50 4.93 -11.29 -19.15
C THR A 50 6.31 -10.74 -18.77
N ASP A 51 6.39 -9.61 -18.09
CA ASP A 51 7.67 -9.08 -17.59
C ASP A 51 8.30 -9.97 -16.52
N LEU A 52 7.50 -10.85 -15.91
CA LEU A 52 7.92 -11.68 -14.80
C LEU A 52 8.05 -13.17 -15.15
N VAL A 53 7.76 -13.56 -16.40
CA VAL A 53 7.61 -14.96 -16.81
C VAL A 53 8.84 -15.81 -16.52
N GLU A 54 10.04 -15.29 -16.76
CA GLU A 54 11.28 -16.04 -16.52
C GLU A 54 12.04 -15.55 -15.30
N THR A 55 11.39 -14.72 -14.48
CA THR A 55 12.03 -14.14 -13.30
C THR A 55 11.97 -15.12 -12.14
N ARG A 56 13.12 -15.40 -11.53
CA ARG A 56 13.20 -16.18 -10.31
C ARG A 56 12.50 -15.46 -9.17
N TRP A 57 11.91 -16.24 -8.26
CA TRP A 57 11.39 -15.67 -7.02
C TRP A 57 12.46 -14.85 -6.32
N ASN A 58 12.11 -13.64 -5.91
CA ASN A 58 12.99 -12.76 -5.16
C ASN A 58 12.16 -11.91 -4.19
N LEU A 59 12.82 -11.13 -3.36
CA LEU A 59 12.16 -10.36 -2.31
C LEU A 59 11.10 -9.40 -2.84
N LEU A 60 11.26 -8.85 -4.05
CA LEU A 60 10.28 -7.92 -4.61
C LEU A 60 8.90 -8.55 -4.76
N PHE A 61 8.82 -9.87 -4.97
CA PHE A 61 7.52 -10.54 -5.07
C PHE A 61 6.68 -10.39 -3.80
N GLU A 62 7.29 -10.22 -2.66
CA GLU A 62 6.58 -10.00 -1.39
C GLU A 62 5.99 -8.59 -1.29
N TYR A 63 6.49 -7.65 -2.08
CA TYR A 63 6.08 -6.25 -2.03
C TYR A 63 5.14 -5.86 -3.18
N TYR A 64 5.07 -6.66 -4.25
CA TYR A 64 4.19 -6.34 -5.38
C TYR A 64 2.72 -6.36 -4.97
N PHE A 65 1.95 -5.45 -5.55
CA PHE A 65 0.50 -5.49 -5.50
C PHE A 65 0.01 -6.27 -6.72
N TRP A 66 -0.49 -7.47 -6.48
CA TRP A 66 -0.94 -8.38 -7.53
C TRP A 66 -2.38 -8.07 -7.88
N MET A 67 -2.61 -7.55 -9.08
CA MET A 67 -3.92 -7.24 -9.60
C MET A 67 -4.35 -8.36 -10.56
N ASP A 68 -5.60 -8.30 -11.05
CA ASP A 68 -6.11 -9.37 -11.91
C ASP A 68 -5.37 -9.44 -13.25
N ASP A 69 -4.97 -8.30 -13.81
CA ASP A 69 -4.39 -8.21 -15.15
C ASP A 69 -3.01 -7.54 -15.20
N PHE A 70 -2.45 -7.15 -14.05
CA PHE A 70 -1.12 -6.53 -13.98
C PHE A 70 -0.56 -6.62 -12.57
N VAL A 71 0.70 -6.24 -12.43
CA VAL A 71 1.39 -6.16 -11.15
C VAL A 71 1.85 -4.72 -10.94
N ALA A 72 1.70 -4.20 -9.73
CA ALA A 72 2.15 -2.86 -9.40
C ALA A 72 3.30 -2.90 -8.40
N LEU A 73 4.39 -2.19 -8.71
CA LEU A 73 5.42 -1.87 -7.73
C LEU A 73 5.14 -0.46 -7.22
N VAL A 74 4.84 -0.36 -5.93
CA VAL A 74 4.45 0.90 -5.30
C VAL A 74 5.69 1.59 -4.73
N LEU A 75 5.87 2.84 -5.09
CA LEU A 75 6.97 3.68 -4.62
C LEU A 75 6.52 4.51 -3.41
N GLY A 76 7.35 5.45 -2.97
CA GLY A 76 7.09 6.18 -1.74
C GLY A 76 7.09 5.26 -0.54
N TYR A 77 6.13 5.42 0.35
CA TYR A 77 5.95 4.52 1.50
C TYR A 77 5.01 3.35 1.21
N GLY A 78 4.41 3.32 0.03
CA GLY A 78 3.30 2.44 -0.29
C GLY A 78 3.57 0.95 -0.11
N SER A 79 4.80 0.50 -0.37
CA SER A 79 5.18 -0.90 -0.21
C SER A 79 5.48 -1.29 1.25
N LEU A 80 5.44 -0.35 2.18
CA LEU A 80 5.83 -0.58 3.57
C LEU A 80 4.66 -0.66 4.55
N TYR A 81 3.42 -0.36 4.10
CA TYR A 81 2.23 -0.56 4.93
C TYR A 81 2.03 -2.04 5.19
N ASN A 82 1.89 -2.42 6.44
CA ASN A 82 1.67 -3.82 6.78
C ASN A 82 0.21 -4.22 6.60
N HIS A 83 0.00 -5.53 6.45
CA HIS A 83 -1.32 -6.10 6.27
C HIS A 83 -2.01 -6.32 7.61
N SER A 84 -3.33 -6.07 7.63
CA SER A 84 -4.21 -6.50 8.72
C SER A 84 -5.57 -6.84 8.15
N LYS A 85 -6.23 -7.83 8.74
CA LYS A 85 -7.62 -8.15 8.45
C LYS A 85 -8.57 -7.12 9.05
N ASP A 86 -8.08 -6.31 10.01
CA ASP A 86 -8.79 -5.19 10.61
C ASP A 86 -8.02 -3.90 10.29
N PRO A 87 -8.06 -3.44 9.03
CA PRO A 87 -7.25 -2.32 8.59
C PRO A 87 -7.83 -0.99 9.05
N ASN A 88 -6.96 0.04 9.11
CA ASN A 88 -7.39 1.42 9.33
C ASN A 88 -7.21 2.31 8.10
N CYS A 89 -6.71 1.73 7.01
CA CYS A 89 -6.69 2.40 5.71
C CYS A 89 -7.08 1.44 4.59
N LYS A 90 -7.45 2.04 3.46
CA LYS A 90 -7.69 1.32 2.21
C LYS A 90 -6.81 1.90 1.11
N TYR A 91 -6.60 1.15 0.04
CA TYR A 91 -5.90 1.67 -1.13
C TYR A 91 -6.75 1.53 -2.38
N ASP A 92 -6.53 2.45 -3.32
CA ASP A 92 -7.13 2.45 -4.64
C ASP A 92 -6.04 2.66 -5.67
N ILE A 93 -5.94 1.76 -6.66
CA ILE A 93 -4.94 1.84 -7.72
C ILE A 93 -5.58 2.41 -8.96
N ASN A 94 -4.97 3.47 -9.50
CA ASN A 94 -5.33 4.03 -10.79
C ASN A 94 -4.23 3.68 -11.80
N ARG A 95 -4.48 2.68 -12.63
CA ARG A 95 -3.51 2.21 -13.62
C ARG A 95 -3.20 3.27 -14.67
N LYS A 96 -4.21 4.04 -15.08
CA LYS A 96 -4.06 5.08 -16.10
C LYS A 96 -3.11 6.17 -15.63
N ASP A 97 -3.31 6.66 -14.41
CA ASP A 97 -2.47 7.70 -13.83
C ASP A 97 -1.19 7.13 -13.19
N LYS A 98 -1.08 5.81 -13.09
CA LYS A 98 0.04 5.11 -12.46
C LYS A 98 0.25 5.57 -11.02
N THR A 99 -0.83 5.59 -10.26
CA THR A 99 -0.83 5.98 -8.85
C THR A 99 -1.57 4.98 -7.99
N ILE A 100 -1.24 4.99 -6.70
CA ILE A 100 -2.01 4.34 -5.65
C ILE A 100 -2.33 5.39 -4.60
N THR A 101 -3.57 5.39 -4.12
CA THR A 101 -4.02 6.31 -3.07
C THR A 101 -4.37 5.52 -1.83
N PHE A 102 -3.76 5.89 -0.71
CA PHE A 102 -4.08 5.33 0.61
C PHE A 102 -4.97 6.32 1.35
N THR A 103 -6.12 5.86 1.82
CA THR A 103 -7.15 6.69 2.48
C THR A 103 -7.51 6.06 3.82
N ALA A 104 -7.60 6.89 4.87
CA ALA A 104 -8.02 6.42 6.18
C ALA A 104 -9.48 6.00 6.17
N ILE A 105 -9.77 4.80 6.71
CA ILE A 105 -11.14 4.31 6.88
C ILE A 105 -11.61 4.38 8.33
N LYS A 106 -10.72 4.82 9.21
CA LYS A 106 -10.97 5.10 10.62
C LYS A 106 -10.16 6.32 11.02
N ASN A 107 -10.49 6.94 12.14
CA ASN A 107 -9.61 7.94 12.73
C ASN A 107 -8.33 7.24 13.22
N ILE A 108 -7.19 7.81 12.89
CA ILE A 108 -5.87 7.26 13.25
C ILE A 108 -5.15 8.29 14.09
N LYS A 109 -4.79 7.91 15.30
CA LYS A 109 -4.06 8.81 16.19
C LYS A 109 -2.59 8.88 15.81
N LYS A 110 -1.96 10.02 16.08
CA LYS A 110 -0.52 10.20 15.94
C LYS A 110 0.22 9.02 16.60
N ASP A 111 1.25 8.53 15.92
CA ASP A 111 2.13 7.43 16.33
C ASP A 111 1.48 6.05 16.34
N CYS A 112 0.26 5.92 15.82
CA CYS A 112 -0.32 4.61 15.56
C CYS A 112 0.12 4.06 14.22
N GLU A 113 0.31 2.75 14.14
CA GLU A 113 0.65 2.08 12.89
C GLU A 113 -0.55 2.07 11.95
N ILE A 114 -0.26 2.21 10.65
CA ILE A 114 -1.26 2.21 9.59
C ILE A 114 -1.21 0.86 8.90
N TYR A 115 -2.37 0.20 8.82
CA TYR A 115 -2.50 -1.13 8.23
C TYR A 115 -3.47 -1.09 7.07
N CYS A 116 -3.12 -1.79 6.00
CA CYS A 116 -4.00 -2.03 4.86
C CYS A 116 -4.38 -3.51 4.79
N ASN A 117 -5.49 -3.81 4.14
CA ASN A 117 -5.76 -5.18 3.72
C ASN A 117 -5.16 -5.34 2.32
N TYR A 118 -4.16 -6.21 2.17
CA TYR A 118 -3.44 -6.39 0.90
C TYR A 118 -4.34 -6.88 -0.24
N LYS A 119 -5.48 -7.46 0.07
CA LYS A 119 -6.45 -7.90 -0.93
C LYS A 119 -7.36 -6.76 -1.42
N GLY A 120 -7.21 -5.57 -0.83
CA GLY A 120 -8.13 -4.49 -1.12
C GLY A 120 -9.55 -4.82 -0.69
N THR A 121 -10.51 -4.56 -1.58
CA THR A 121 -11.94 -4.77 -1.30
C THR A 121 -12.52 -6.02 -1.96
N SER A 122 -11.75 -6.72 -2.82
CA SER A 122 -12.32 -7.80 -3.65
C SER A 122 -12.72 -9.04 -2.86
N ASN A 123 -11.90 -9.50 -1.92
CA ASN A 123 -12.25 -10.59 -1.02
C ASN A 123 -11.37 -10.57 0.23
N PRO A 124 -11.71 -9.74 1.23
CA PRO A 124 -10.86 -9.55 2.40
C PRO A 124 -10.74 -10.80 3.29
N LYS A 125 -11.58 -11.81 3.11
CA LYS A 125 -11.56 -13.02 3.93
C LYS A 125 -10.66 -14.13 3.37
N THR A 126 -10.25 -14.07 2.10
CA THR A 126 -9.37 -15.09 1.51
C THR A 126 -7.98 -14.97 2.14
N PRO A 127 -7.40 -16.04 2.69
CA PRO A 127 -6.06 -15.97 3.28
C PRO A 127 -4.99 -15.58 2.26
N LEU A 128 -4.04 -14.77 2.67
CA LEU A 128 -2.84 -14.50 1.89
C LEU A 128 -1.89 -15.70 2.00
N TRP A 129 -0.96 -15.81 1.05
CA TRP A 129 -0.04 -16.95 1.00
C TRP A 129 0.79 -17.14 2.27
N PHE A 130 1.05 -16.07 3.01
CA PHE A 130 1.83 -16.13 4.27
C PHE A 130 0.95 -16.31 5.51
N GLU A 131 -0.37 -16.32 5.35
CA GLU A 131 -1.31 -16.56 6.45
C GLU A 131 -1.56 -18.06 6.58
N LYS A 132 -1.49 -18.56 7.78
CA LYS A 132 -1.80 -19.95 8.08
C LYS A 132 -3.06 -20.05 8.93
#